data_d966c8e5eee8d07bb736d2ff0e4b1953
#
_entry.id   d966c8e5eee8d07bb736d2ff0e4b1953
#
_cell.length_a   1.000
_cell.length_b   1.000
_cell.length_c   1.000
_cell.angle_alpha   90.00
_cell.angle_beta   90.00
_cell.angle_gamma   90.00
#
_symmetry.space_group_name_H-M   'P 1'
#
loop_
_entity.id
_entity.type
_entity.pdbx_description
1 polymer ?
#
loop_
_entity_poly.entity_id
_entity_poly.type
_entity_poly.pdbx_seq_one_letter_code
_entity_poly.pdbx_strand_id
1 'polypeptide(L)'
;TGNSTISTPASDCYAYFLDEHPLKGWSHECRLLYVNIGTGTVLSSPINMPPNNLEDWNEHFTVEAIGTGNDNFLFELNNTNSPNTAENCYAVIISGGMNKSSNHIRYWNDCSIVYRVLTQLYGYKDENIYVIMSDGTNPGTDRRTFGSPSYDSSPLDLDNDGDDDIMYSATKSNIGIVFDELEEKLTQDDFLFIFSTDHGTLINNEVYLCLWNEYMSTDDFAAEVDKVNAGSMGIVMEQCFSGGFLPALSKKGRSVATACRADESSYARGVDTYNEFIYHWISAVAGSTPEGQAVDADYNNDGYVSMKEAFDYAEQEDSKPETPLYQSVKPHYGEFLTLYGDNLCSDVYRSFQSYIWDSVIYGCNVTVSDITVTNDALLEIESMGRTV
;
A
#
# COMPACT_ATOMS: atom_id res chain seq x y z
N THR A 1 -31.61 1.24 28.67
CA THR A 1 -30.63 0.20 28.92
C THR A 1 -31.34 -1.16 29.04
N GLY A 2 -31.83 -1.72 27.96
CA GLY A 2 -32.42 -3.04 27.93
C GLY A 2 -31.48 -4.01 27.24
N ASN A 3 -30.99 -5.02 27.96
CA ASN A 3 -30.36 -6.18 27.36
C ASN A 3 -31.40 -6.88 26.49
N SER A 4 -31.41 -6.61 25.20
CA SER A 4 -32.13 -7.43 24.23
C SER A 4 -31.27 -8.65 23.90
N THR A 5 -31.68 -9.81 24.38
CA THR A 5 -31.12 -11.09 23.96
C THR A 5 -31.54 -11.34 22.51
N ILE A 6 -30.56 -11.42 21.63
CA ILE A 6 -30.80 -11.83 20.25
C ILE A 6 -30.81 -13.36 20.25
N SER A 7 -31.89 -13.96 19.73
CA SER A 7 -31.97 -15.41 19.61
C SER A 7 -31.06 -15.87 18.45
N THR A 8 -30.06 -16.67 18.78
CA THR A 8 -29.23 -17.33 17.77
C THR A 8 -30.05 -18.38 17.00
N PRO A 9 -29.73 -18.63 15.71
CA PRO A 9 -30.34 -19.72 14.96
C PRO A 9 -30.09 -21.08 15.63
N ALA A 10 -31.01 -22.02 15.45
CA ALA A 10 -30.94 -23.37 16.05
C ALA A 10 -29.94 -24.31 15.33
N SER A 11 -29.21 -23.83 14.33
CA SER A 11 -28.25 -24.59 13.53
C SER A 11 -26.87 -24.00 13.68
N ASP A 12 -25.85 -24.82 13.45
CA ASP A 12 -24.47 -24.34 13.41
C ASP A 12 -24.31 -23.26 12.35
N CYS A 13 -23.90 -22.08 12.77
CA CYS A 13 -23.73 -20.92 11.90
C CYS A 13 -22.53 -20.08 12.34
N TYR A 14 -21.93 -19.37 11.39
CA TYR A 14 -21.07 -18.25 11.66
C TYR A 14 -21.91 -17.02 11.94
N ALA A 15 -21.48 -16.17 12.86
CA ALA A 15 -22.12 -14.90 13.15
C ALA A 15 -21.16 -13.76 12.76
N TYR A 16 -21.68 -12.78 12.04
CA TYR A 16 -20.93 -11.59 11.63
C TYR A 16 -21.66 -10.36 12.12
N PHE A 17 -20.91 -9.35 12.49
CA PHE A 17 -21.43 -8.03 12.77
C PHE A 17 -21.18 -7.14 11.56
N LEU A 18 -22.23 -6.51 11.05
CA LEU A 18 -22.16 -5.53 9.96
C LEU A 18 -22.52 -4.17 10.53
N ASP A 19 -21.57 -3.25 10.47
CA ASP A 19 -21.77 -1.84 10.76
C ASP A 19 -22.03 -1.09 9.45
N GLU A 20 -23.26 -0.59 9.28
CA GLU A 20 -23.66 0.12 8.05
C GLU A 20 -23.25 1.61 8.07
N HIS A 21 -22.82 2.12 9.25
CA HIS A 21 -22.45 3.52 9.43
C HIS A 21 -21.28 3.67 10.42
N PRO A 22 -20.11 3.14 10.16
CA PRO A 22 -19.00 3.08 11.13
C PRO A 22 -18.51 4.45 11.63
N LEU A 23 -18.83 5.53 10.91
CA LEU A 23 -18.52 6.91 11.31
C LEU A 23 -19.57 7.55 12.22
N LYS A 24 -20.70 6.90 12.44
CA LYS A 24 -21.72 7.36 13.40
C LYS A 24 -21.44 6.70 14.74
N GLY A 25 -21.28 7.44 15.80
CA GLY A 25 -21.09 6.89 17.14
C GLY A 25 -22.14 5.81 17.52
N TRP A 26 -21.99 5.19 18.67
CA TRP A 26 -22.59 3.95 19.20
C TRP A 26 -24.12 3.73 19.08
N SER A 27 -24.87 4.66 18.58
CA SER A 27 -26.35 4.53 18.46
C SER A 27 -26.75 4.71 17.01
N HIS A 28 -26.50 3.70 16.19
CA HIS A 28 -26.87 3.66 14.77
C HIS A 28 -27.31 2.26 14.35
N GLU A 29 -27.88 2.16 13.16
CA GLU A 29 -28.33 0.89 12.60
C GLU A 29 -27.12 0.03 12.24
N CYS A 30 -27.11 -1.19 12.78
CA CYS A 30 -26.14 -2.24 12.51
C CYS A 30 -26.89 -3.54 12.24
N ARG A 31 -26.20 -4.57 11.77
CA ARG A 31 -26.80 -5.88 11.51
C ARG A 31 -25.94 -7.01 12.05
N LEU A 32 -26.59 -8.04 12.55
CA LEU A 32 -25.98 -9.35 12.76
C LEU A 32 -26.35 -10.24 11.59
N LEU A 33 -25.33 -10.83 10.97
CA LEU A 33 -25.48 -11.79 9.90
C LEU A 33 -25.15 -13.17 10.45
N TYR A 34 -26.00 -14.14 10.22
CA TYR A 34 -25.76 -15.55 10.58
C TYR A 34 -25.69 -16.37 9.30
N VAL A 35 -24.52 -16.96 9.05
CA VAL A 35 -24.29 -17.81 7.88
C VAL A 35 -24.35 -19.27 8.32
N ASN A 36 -25.30 -20.02 7.83
CA ASN A 36 -25.41 -21.44 8.12
C ASN A 36 -24.26 -22.22 7.48
N ILE A 37 -23.49 -22.96 8.29
CA ILE A 37 -22.29 -23.67 7.84
C ILE A 37 -22.61 -24.76 6.80
N GLY A 38 -23.76 -25.39 6.88
CA GLY A 38 -24.13 -26.50 5.99
C GLY A 38 -24.78 -26.06 4.67
N THR A 39 -25.48 -24.91 4.66
CA THR A 39 -26.28 -24.46 3.52
C THR A 39 -25.83 -23.16 2.90
N GLY A 40 -24.94 -22.41 3.57
CA GLY A 40 -24.54 -21.05 3.16
C GLY A 40 -25.66 -20.00 3.29
N THR A 41 -26.85 -20.37 3.83
CA THR A 41 -27.96 -19.41 3.96
C THR A 41 -27.62 -18.33 4.97
N VAL A 42 -27.84 -17.07 4.62
CA VAL A 42 -27.62 -15.90 5.47
C VAL A 42 -28.95 -15.43 6.06
N LEU A 43 -28.97 -15.25 7.37
CA LEU A 43 -30.04 -14.56 8.08
C LEU A 43 -29.51 -13.25 8.62
N SER A 44 -30.21 -12.15 8.38
CA SER A 44 -29.88 -10.82 8.89
C SER A 44 -30.82 -10.40 10.01
N SER A 45 -30.24 -9.87 11.08
CA SER A 45 -30.99 -9.31 12.20
C SER A 45 -30.54 -7.88 12.46
N PRO A 46 -31.40 -6.86 12.32
CA PRO A 46 -31.04 -5.48 12.62
C PRO A 46 -30.83 -5.31 14.14
N ILE A 47 -29.80 -4.54 14.47
CA ILE A 47 -29.49 -4.14 15.85
C ILE A 47 -29.09 -2.67 15.85
N ASN A 48 -29.22 -2.00 16.98
CA ASN A 48 -28.89 -0.57 17.09
C ASN A 48 -27.59 -0.31 17.87
N MET A 49 -26.92 -1.36 18.27
CA MET A 49 -25.66 -1.31 19.00
C MET A 49 -24.87 -2.61 18.76
N PRO A 50 -23.52 -2.58 18.78
CA PRO A 50 -22.73 -3.79 18.80
C PRO A 50 -23.12 -4.73 19.94
N PRO A 51 -22.95 -6.06 19.79
CA PRO A 51 -23.12 -7.02 20.88
C PRO A 51 -22.20 -6.68 22.07
N ASN A 52 -22.71 -6.80 23.30
CA ASN A 52 -21.93 -6.50 24.51
C ASN A 52 -20.76 -7.46 24.78
N ASN A 53 -20.67 -8.55 24.07
CA ASN A 53 -19.66 -9.60 24.21
C ASN A 53 -18.88 -9.83 22.91
N LEU A 54 -18.69 -8.77 22.13
CA LEU A 54 -17.90 -8.86 20.91
C LEU A 54 -16.47 -9.38 21.18
N GLU A 55 -15.91 -9.04 22.34
CA GLU A 55 -14.64 -9.57 22.83
C GLU A 55 -14.61 -11.10 23.00
N ASP A 56 -15.77 -11.72 23.26
CA ASP A 56 -15.90 -13.18 23.39
C ASP A 56 -15.99 -13.89 22.04
N TRP A 57 -16.12 -13.14 20.94
CA TRP A 57 -16.24 -13.70 19.59
C TRP A 57 -14.90 -14.15 19.01
N ASN A 58 -13.80 -13.82 19.69
CA ASN A 58 -12.43 -14.15 19.31
C ASN A 58 -12.08 -15.65 19.31
N GLU A 59 -12.92 -16.52 19.83
CA GLU A 59 -12.63 -17.96 19.81
C GLU A 59 -12.73 -18.59 18.42
N HIS A 60 -13.39 -17.93 17.44
CA HIS A 60 -13.67 -18.48 16.13
C HIS A 60 -13.36 -17.55 14.95
N PHE A 61 -13.19 -16.27 15.19
CA PHE A 61 -12.92 -15.28 14.15
C PHE A 61 -11.95 -14.24 14.65
N THR A 62 -11.03 -13.92 13.83
CA THR A 62 -10.34 -12.69 13.97
C THR A 62 -10.97 -11.71 12.99
N VAL A 63 -11.26 -10.54 13.44
CA VAL A 63 -11.96 -9.52 12.73
C VAL A 63 -11.20 -8.24 12.93
N GLU A 64 -10.83 -7.59 11.87
CA GLU A 64 -10.36 -6.22 11.94
C GLU A 64 -11.55 -5.28 11.86
N ALA A 65 -11.63 -4.38 12.83
CA ALA A 65 -12.53 -3.27 12.78
C ALA A 65 -11.83 -2.12 12.08
N ILE A 66 -12.23 -1.85 10.86
CA ILE A 66 -11.84 -0.63 10.21
C ILE A 66 -12.82 0.44 10.65
N GLY A 67 -12.54 1.02 11.81
CA GLY A 67 -13.34 2.07 12.40
C GLY A 67 -12.54 3.36 12.45
N THR A 68 -13.03 4.39 11.81
CA THR A 68 -12.61 5.75 12.06
C THR A 68 -13.38 6.28 13.26
N GLY A 69 -13.01 5.89 14.46
CA GLY A 69 -13.63 6.41 15.68
C GLY A 69 -13.02 5.77 16.91
N ASN A 70 -12.72 6.57 17.87
CA ASN A 70 -12.13 6.35 19.19
C ASN A 70 -12.66 5.17 20.03
N ASP A 71 -12.98 4.05 19.44
CA ASP A 71 -13.47 2.88 20.16
C ASP A 71 -12.53 1.71 19.91
N ASN A 72 -11.82 1.32 20.96
CA ASN A 72 -10.90 0.19 21.05
C ASN A 72 -11.61 -1.15 20.78
N PHE A 73 -11.92 -1.44 19.54
CA PHE A 73 -12.20 -2.78 19.09
C PHE A 73 -11.00 -3.32 18.34
N LEU A 74 -10.03 -3.82 19.08
CA LEU A 74 -8.94 -4.62 18.53
C LEU A 74 -9.49 -6.04 18.33
N PHE A 75 -9.74 -6.39 17.11
CA PHE A 75 -9.90 -7.78 16.72
C PHE A 75 -8.58 -8.24 16.13
N GLU A 76 -7.90 -9.13 16.83
CA GLU A 76 -6.72 -9.79 16.27
C GLU A 76 -7.15 -10.87 15.27
N LEU A 77 -6.68 -10.80 14.03
CA LEU A 77 -6.74 -11.92 13.11
C LEU A 77 -5.80 -13.02 13.63
N ASN A 78 -6.31 -13.99 14.37
CA ASN A 78 -5.59 -15.23 14.60
C ASN A 78 -5.54 -16.01 13.29
N ASN A 79 -4.75 -15.49 12.36
CA ASN A 79 -4.53 -16.13 11.10
C ASN A 79 -3.46 -17.21 11.28
N THR A 80 -3.91 -18.46 11.37
CA THR A 80 -3.01 -19.60 11.18
C THR A 80 -2.56 -19.77 9.73
N ASN A 81 -3.15 -18.99 8.83
CA ASN A 81 -2.66 -18.70 7.49
C ASN A 81 -2.46 -17.20 7.42
N SER A 82 -1.28 -16.70 7.76
CA SER A 82 -0.89 -15.32 7.48
C SER A 82 -1.10 -15.08 5.98
N PRO A 83 -2.01 -14.21 5.55
CA PRO A 83 -2.27 -14.05 4.11
C PRO A 83 -1.10 -13.37 3.40
N ASN A 84 -0.26 -12.65 4.12
CA ASN A 84 0.90 -11.97 3.57
C ASN A 84 2.13 -12.32 4.40
N THR A 85 2.69 -13.48 4.08
CA THR A 85 4.11 -13.66 4.32
C THR A 85 4.83 -12.77 3.31
N ALA A 86 5.94 -12.17 3.67
CA ALA A 86 6.83 -11.45 2.76
C ALA A 86 7.23 -12.26 1.52
N GLU A 87 6.88 -13.55 1.48
CA GLU A 87 7.08 -14.46 0.35
C GLU A 87 6.37 -14.03 -0.92
N ASN A 88 5.20 -13.39 -0.79
CA ASN A 88 4.38 -12.90 -1.90
C ASN A 88 4.50 -11.38 -2.10
N CYS A 89 5.49 -10.75 -1.47
CA CYS A 89 5.76 -9.33 -1.61
C CYS A 89 6.97 -9.09 -2.50
N TYR A 90 6.80 -8.21 -3.47
CA TYR A 90 7.81 -7.83 -4.46
C TYR A 90 7.99 -6.32 -4.47
N ALA A 91 9.16 -5.84 -4.83
CA ALA A 91 9.40 -4.41 -4.95
C ALA A 91 10.25 -4.05 -6.17
N VAL A 92 10.01 -2.86 -6.71
CA VAL A 92 10.86 -2.19 -7.70
C VAL A 92 11.26 -0.84 -7.15
N ILE A 93 12.56 -0.60 -7.03
CA ILE A 93 13.14 0.66 -6.57
C ILE A 93 13.88 1.30 -7.74
N ILE A 94 13.50 2.53 -8.12
CA ILE A 94 14.04 3.22 -9.29
C ILE A 94 14.65 4.56 -8.90
N SER A 95 15.93 4.78 -9.26
CA SER A 95 16.60 6.08 -9.16
C SER A 95 17.39 6.35 -10.43
N GLY A 96 16.91 7.30 -11.23
CA GLY A 96 17.45 7.53 -12.56
C GLY A 96 18.82 8.19 -12.60
N GLY A 97 19.07 9.18 -11.74
CA GLY A 97 20.31 9.93 -11.67
C GLY A 97 20.54 10.92 -12.81
N MET A 98 19.91 10.78 -13.93
CA MET A 98 20.10 11.50 -15.19
C MET A 98 21.55 11.45 -15.69
N ASN A 99 22.50 11.84 -14.87
CA ASN A 99 23.95 11.75 -15.07
C ASN A 99 24.67 12.02 -13.74
N LYS A 100 25.94 11.76 -13.65
CA LYS A 100 26.71 11.86 -12.40
C LYS A 100 26.68 13.25 -11.73
N SER A 101 26.48 14.33 -12.47
CA SER A 101 26.45 15.67 -11.88
C SER A 101 25.08 16.01 -11.28
N SER A 102 24.05 15.34 -11.72
CA SER A 102 22.67 15.47 -11.26
C SER A 102 22.30 14.40 -10.22
N ASN A 103 22.96 13.24 -10.25
CA ASN A 103 22.72 12.15 -9.32
C ASN A 103 23.28 12.48 -7.92
N HIS A 104 22.45 13.04 -7.05
CA HIS A 104 22.84 13.44 -5.70
C HIS A 104 22.80 12.26 -4.73
N ILE A 105 23.69 12.26 -3.73
CA ILE A 105 23.78 11.21 -2.71
C ILE A 105 22.45 10.94 -2.00
N ARG A 106 21.57 11.94 -1.84
CA ARG A 106 20.27 11.76 -1.18
C ARG A 106 19.38 10.74 -1.89
N TYR A 107 19.47 10.60 -3.21
CA TYR A 107 18.69 9.62 -3.97
C TYR A 107 19.11 8.18 -3.65
N TRP A 108 20.42 7.98 -3.48
CA TRP A 108 20.93 6.72 -2.97
C TRP A 108 20.43 6.46 -1.54
N ASN A 109 20.45 7.50 -0.69
CA ASN A 109 19.98 7.39 0.69
C ASN A 109 18.47 7.05 0.74
N ASP A 110 17.64 7.66 -0.13
CA ASP A 110 16.23 7.34 -0.26
C ASP A 110 16.02 5.86 -0.61
N CYS A 111 16.77 5.36 -1.61
CA CYS A 111 16.68 3.96 -2.01
C CYS A 111 17.17 3.02 -0.91
N SER A 112 18.29 3.35 -0.24
CA SER A 112 18.85 2.56 0.86
C SER A 112 17.86 2.44 2.02
N ILE A 113 17.24 3.55 2.46
CA ILE A 113 16.29 3.46 3.58
C ILE A 113 15.02 2.70 3.20
N VAL A 114 14.51 2.85 1.97
CA VAL A 114 13.38 2.07 1.48
C VAL A 114 13.74 0.58 1.44
N TYR A 115 14.88 0.21 0.85
CA TYR A 115 15.36 -1.17 0.77
C TYR A 115 15.46 -1.80 2.18
N ARG A 116 16.12 -1.12 3.11
CA ARG A 116 16.29 -1.58 4.49
C ARG A 116 14.97 -1.73 5.24
N VAL A 117 14.00 -0.84 5.03
CA VAL A 117 12.68 -1.01 5.63
C VAL A 117 11.99 -2.24 5.07
N LEU A 118 12.03 -2.45 3.76
CA LEU A 118 11.43 -3.63 3.14
C LEU A 118 12.07 -4.93 3.64
N THR A 119 13.40 -5.04 3.67
CA THR A 119 14.11 -6.26 4.09
C THR A 119 14.06 -6.47 5.60
N GLN A 120 14.42 -5.45 6.39
CA GLN A 120 14.66 -5.61 7.83
C GLN A 120 13.39 -5.52 8.68
N LEU A 121 12.38 -4.75 8.27
CA LEU A 121 11.13 -4.59 9.03
C LEU A 121 9.99 -5.41 8.43
N TYR A 122 9.86 -5.42 7.10
CA TYR A 122 8.78 -6.12 6.42
C TYR A 122 9.17 -7.53 5.96
N GLY A 123 10.46 -7.89 5.98
CA GLY A 123 10.96 -9.22 5.68
C GLY A 123 10.83 -9.62 4.22
N TYR A 124 10.87 -8.66 3.31
CA TYR A 124 10.99 -8.95 1.89
C TYR A 124 12.27 -9.73 1.63
N LYS A 125 12.23 -10.64 0.70
CA LYS A 125 13.42 -11.38 0.24
C LYS A 125 14.18 -10.53 -0.78
N ASP A 126 15.50 -10.52 -0.71
CA ASP A 126 16.34 -9.74 -1.63
C ASP A 126 16.08 -10.12 -3.09
N GLU A 127 15.85 -11.42 -3.38
CA GLU A 127 15.48 -11.89 -4.71
C GLU A 127 14.12 -11.41 -5.22
N ASN A 128 13.31 -10.76 -4.37
CA ASN A 128 12.02 -10.17 -4.71
C ASN A 128 12.09 -8.63 -4.83
N ILE A 129 13.26 -8.02 -4.59
CA ILE A 129 13.46 -6.58 -4.72
C ILE A 129 14.35 -6.29 -5.91
N TYR A 130 13.84 -5.53 -6.87
CA TYR A 130 14.54 -5.14 -8.08
C TYR A 130 15.01 -3.70 -7.97
N VAL A 131 16.31 -3.47 -7.86
CA VAL A 131 16.89 -2.12 -7.78
C VAL A 131 17.45 -1.72 -9.14
N ILE A 132 16.92 -0.63 -9.69
CA ILE A 132 17.27 -0.06 -10.98
C ILE A 132 17.82 1.34 -10.72
N MET A 133 19.16 1.50 -10.70
CA MET A 133 19.76 2.75 -10.24
C MET A 133 20.90 3.21 -11.15
N SER A 134 20.87 4.50 -11.48
CA SER A 134 21.97 5.22 -12.15
C SER A 134 22.60 4.42 -13.31
N ASP A 135 23.90 4.21 -13.31
CA ASP A 135 24.61 3.39 -14.31
C ASP A 135 24.73 1.90 -13.94
N GLY A 136 23.99 1.48 -12.89
CA GLY A 136 23.91 0.09 -12.44
C GLY A 136 25.21 -0.38 -11.77
N THR A 137 25.70 -1.53 -12.21
CA THR A 137 26.91 -2.17 -11.66
C THR A 137 28.22 -1.63 -12.25
N ASN A 138 28.17 -0.51 -12.98
CA ASN A 138 29.38 0.09 -13.54
C ASN A 138 30.24 0.68 -12.41
N PRO A 139 31.54 0.33 -12.29
CA PRO A 139 32.39 0.83 -11.21
C PRO A 139 32.84 2.29 -11.42
N GLY A 140 32.39 2.96 -12.48
CA GLY A 140 32.68 4.36 -12.74
C GLY A 140 32.01 5.28 -11.73
N THR A 141 32.49 6.53 -11.64
CA THR A 141 31.82 7.53 -10.76
C THR A 141 30.51 7.97 -11.37
N ASP A 142 29.44 7.69 -10.68
CA ASP A 142 28.05 7.97 -11.08
C ASP A 142 27.30 8.90 -10.14
N ARG A 143 27.83 9.17 -8.94
CA ARG A 143 27.12 9.89 -7.88
C ARG A 143 27.90 11.14 -7.44
N ARG A 144 27.15 12.24 -7.22
CA ARG A 144 27.66 13.48 -6.64
C ARG A 144 27.60 13.41 -5.11
N THR A 145 28.77 13.55 -4.47
CA THR A 145 28.87 13.58 -3.03
C THR A 145 28.71 14.99 -2.45
N PHE A 146 28.45 15.04 -1.16
CA PHE A 146 28.26 16.28 -0.41
C PHE A 146 29.53 17.16 -0.37
N GLY A 147 29.30 18.48 -0.47
CA GLY A 147 30.34 19.50 -0.26
C GLY A 147 30.90 20.10 -1.57
N SER A 148 32.04 19.92 -2.01
CA SER A 148 32.64 20.35 -3.30
C SER A 148 32.21 19.37 -4.39
N PRO A 149 32.28 19.70 -5.70
CA PRO A 149 31.91 18.73 -6.73
C PRO A 149 32.86 17.53 -6.70
N SER A 150 32.67 16.67 -5.76
CA SER A 150 33.28 15.38 -5.60
C SER A 150 32.31 14.33 -6.11
N TYR A 151 32.83 13.29 -6.72
CA TYR A 151 32.04 12.20 -7.30
C TYR A 151 32.61 10.88 -6.84
N ASP A 152 31.76 9.94 -6.53
CA ASP A 152 32.11 8.55 -6.25
C ASP A 152 31.27 7.59 -7.09
N SER A 153 31.50 6.31 -6.96
CA SER A 153 30.63 5.27 -7.43
C SER A 153 29.57 5.00 -6.36
N SER A 154 28.31 4.87 -6.74
CA SER A 154 27.24 4.45 -5.83
C SER A 154 27.58 3.09 -5.23
N PRO A 155 27.60 2.92 -3.91
CA PRO A 155 27.69 1.58 -3.31
C PRO A 155 26.57 0.68 -3.83
N LEU A 156 26.92 -0.55 -4.20
CA LEU A 156 25.94 -1.50 -4.73
C LEU A 156 25.09 -2.15 -3.60
N ASP A 157 25.66 -2.27 -2.41
CA ASP A 157 25.06 -2.78 -1.19
C ASP A 157 24.30 -1.64 -0.48
N LEU A 158 22.97 -1.71 -0.46
CA LEU A 158 22.09 -0.67 0.07
C LEU A 158 21.83 -0.81 1.57
N ASP A 159 21.95 -2.02 2.13
CA ASP A 159 21.65 -2.27 3.55
C ASP A 159 22.86 -2.68 4.38
N ASN A 160 24.02 -2.83 3.77
CA ASN A 160 25.32 -3.18 4.36
C ASN A 160 25.35 -4.62 4.93
N ASP A 161 24.70 -5.54 4.27
CA ASP A 161 24.76 -6.97 4.61
C ASP A 161 25.93 -7.70 3.94
N GLY A 162 26.53 -7.11 2.90
CA GLY A 162 27.71 -7.58 2.19
C GLY A 162 27.43 -8.13 0.80
N ASP A 163 26.15 -8.21 0.41
CA ASP A 163 25.73 -8.59 -0.92
C ASP A 163 25.34 -7.34 -1.75
N ASP A 164 25.45 -7.42 -3.08
CA ASP A 164 25.11 -6.32 -3.97
C ASP A 164 23.60 -6.32 -4.30
N ASP A 165 22.92 -5.20 -4.06
CA ASP A 165 21.47 -5.01 -4.27
C ASP A 165 21.16 -4.34 -5.60
N ILE A 166 22.03 -3.45 -6.07
CA ILE A 166 21.83 -2.74 -7.34
C ILE A 166 22.15 -3.67 -8.49
N MET A 167 21.13 -4.07 -9.24
CA MET A 167 21.27 -5.06 -10.31
C MET A 167 21.29 -4.43 -11.70
N TYR A 168 20.59 -3.32 -11.91
CA TYR A 168 20.34 -2.76 -13.23
C TYR A 168 20.65 -1.26 -13.28
N SER A 169 21.20 -0.81 -14.41
CA SER A 169 21.21 0.62 -14.73
C SER A 169 19.82 1.13 -15.02
N ALA A 170 19.55 2.39 -14.65
CA ALA A 170 18.25 3.01 -14.79
C ALA A 170 17.99 3.43 -16.24
N THR A 171 17.66 2.47 -17.08
CA THR A 171 17.31 2.66 -18.48
C THR A 171 15.92 2.12 -18.78
N LYS A 172 15.25 2.67 -19.81
CA LYS A 172 13.96 2.14 -20.28
C LYS A 172 14.04 0.65 -20.60
N SER A 173 15.15 0.22 -21.18
CA SER A 173 15.35 -1.19 -21.53
C SER A 173 15.38 -2.09 -20.30
N ASN A 174 16.08 -1.68 -19.24
CA ASN A 174 16.15 -2.46 -18.02
C ASN A 174 14.84 -2.41 -17.21
N ILE A 175 14.14 -1.27 -17.23
CA ILE A 175 12.78 -1.21 -16.68
C ILE A 175 11.89 -2.21 -17.41
N GLY A 176 11.91 -2.23 -18.75
CA GLY A 176 11.15 -3.21 -19.53
C GLY A 176 11.49 -4.65 -19.19
N ILE A 177 12.79 -4.98 -19.05
CA ILE A 177 13.24 -6.34 -18.64
C ILE A 177 12.69 -6.73 -17.27
N VAL A 178 12.78 -5.84 -16.28
CA VAL A 178 12.27 -6.12 -14.93
C VAL A 178 10.75 -6.30 -14.91
N PHE A 179 10.02 -5.44 -15.63
CA PHE A 179 8.56 -5.57 -15.67
C PHE A 179 8.09 -6.76 -16.50
N ASP A 180 8.83 -7.18 -17.54
CA ASP A 180 8.56 -8.43 -18.27
C ASP A 180 8.78 -9.66 -17.36
N GLU A 181 9.83 -9.64 -16.53
CA GLU A 181 10.09 -10.70 -15.54
C GLU A 181 8.98 -10.76 -14.48
N LEU A 182 8.54 -9.59 -13.97
CA LEU A 182 7.45 -9.50 -13.00
C LEU A 182 6.09 -9.91 -13.61
N GLU A 183 5.84 -9.64 -14.90
CA GLU A 183 4.66 -10.14 -15.62
C GLU A 183 4.60 -11.65 -15.61
N GLU A 184 5.74 -12.33 -15.82
CA GLU A 184 5.82 -13.79 -15.82
C GLU A 184 5.75 -14.39 -14.40
N LYS A 185 6.19 -13.66 -13.38
CA LYS A 185 6.39 -14.16 -12.02
C LYS A 185 5.18 -13.90 -11.12
N LEU A 186 4.55 -12.73 -11.21
CA LEU A 186 3.52 -12.31 -10.29
C LEU A 186 2.10 -12.74 -10.72
N THR A 187 1.29 -13.04 -9.72
CA THR A 187 -0.11 -13.44 -9.85
C THR A 187 -1.02 -12.51 -9.05
N GLN A 188 -2.32 -12.77 -9.07
CA GLN A 188 -3.30 -12.05 -8.26
C GLN A 188 -3.15 -12.28 -6.74
N ASP A 189 -2.25 -13.18 -6.33
CA ASP A 189 -1.98 -13.46 -4.91
C ASP A 189 -0.78 -12.66 -4.39
N ASP A 190 -0.11 -11.91 -5.27
CA ASP A 190 1.11 -11.18 -4.96
C ASP A 190 0.86 -9.67 -4.83
N PHE A 191 1.68 -9.02 -4.00
CA PHE A 191 1.74 -7.58 -3.83
C PHE A 191 3.00 -7.01 -4.49
N LEU A 192 2.86 -5.90 -5.20
CA LEU A 192 3.98 -5.17 -5.78
C LEU A 192 4.08 -3.75 -5.21
N PHE A 193 5.21 -3.44 -4.58
CA PHE A 193 5.57 -2.10 -4.19
C PHE A 193 6.49 -1.47 -5.25
N ILE A 194 6.18 -0.24 -5.68
CA ILE A 194 7.00 0.52 -6.63
C ILE A 194 7.40 1.84 -5.99
N PHE A 195 8.68 2.09 -5.91
CA PHE A 195 9.23 3.36 -5.45
C PHE A 195 10.09 4.00 -6.53
N SER A 196 9.90 5.30 -6.79
CA SER A 196 10.80 6.06 -7.66
C SER A 196 11.23 7.36 -7.02
N THR A 197 12.51 7.69 -7.16
CA THR A 197 13.11 8.94 -6.69
C THR A 197 14.00 9.56 -7.79
N ASP A 198 14.70 10.64 -7.46
CA ASP A 198 15.61 11.39 -8.30
C ASP A 198 14.91 12.55 -9.03
N HIS A 199 15.19 12.75 -10.30
CA HIS A 199 14.67 13.87 -11.07
C HIS A 199 13.44 13.50 -11.89
N GLY A 200 12.49 14.42 -11.93
CA GLY A 200 11.45 14.48 -12.94
C GLY A 200 11.60 15.75 -13.77
N THR A 201 11.08 15.76 -14.98
CA THR A 201 11.12 16.93 -15.86
C THR A 201 9.83 17.12 -16.64
N LEU A 202 9.58 18.36 -17.05
CA LEU A 202 8.47 18.73 -17.90
C LEU A 202 8.99 19.17 -19.27
N ILE A 203 8.65 18.44 -20.32
CA ILE A 203 9.04 18.72 -21.69
C ILE A 203 7.78 18.86 -22.54
N ASN A 204 7.55 20.01 -23.15
CA ASN A 204 6.34 20.30 -23.98
C ASN A 204 5.01 19.99 -23.27
N ASN A 205 4.91 20.26 -21.97
CA ASN A 205 3.76 19.96 -21.10
C ASN A 205 3.53 18.45 -20.84
N GLU A 206 4.49 17.61 -21.14
CA GLU A 206 4.48 16.20 -20.77
C GLU A 206 5.51 15.96 -19.65
N VAL A 207 5.12 15.16 -18.67
CA VAL A 207 5.97 14.80 -17.52
C VAL A 207 6.78 13.56 -17.86
N TYR A 208 8.04 13.57 -17.43
CA TYR A 208 8.98 12.48 -17.63
C TYR A 208 9.71 12.15 -16.34
N LEU A 209 9.93 10.87 -16.11
CA LEU A 209 10.94 10.36 -15.18
C LEU A 209 12.31 10.48 -15.85
N CYS A 210 13.28 11.08 -15.17
CA CYS A 210 14.64 11.16 -15.64
C CYS A 210 15.37 9.86 -15.31
N LEU A 211 15.78 9.14 -16.33
CA LEU A 211 16.59 7.93 -16.23
C LEU A 211 18.07 8.24 -16.53
N TRP A 212 18.93 7.26 -16.52
CA TRP A 212 20.35 7.45 -16.80
C TRP A 212 20.59 7.79 -18.28
N ASN A 213 20.85 9.08 -18.53
CA ASN A 213 21.00 9.68 -19.86
C ASN A 213 19.76 9.59 -20.78
N GLU A 214 18.59 9.30 -20.25
CA GLU A 214 17.34 9.24 -21.02
C GLU A 214 16.12 9.64 -20.19
N TYR A 215 14.96 9.74 -20.84
CA TYR A 215 13.70 10.11 -20.21
C TYR A 215 12.64 9.05 -20.50
N MET A 216 11.78 8.77 -19.52
CA MET A 216 10.64 7.89 -19.67
C MET A 216 9.34 8.66 -19.43
N SER A 217 8.44 8.65 -20.41
CA SER A 217 7.15 9.35 -20.29
C SER A 217 6.23 8.66 -19.28
N THR A 218 5.22 9.39 -18.82
CA THR A 218 4.17 8.84 -17.97
C THR A 218 3.47 7.64 -18.61
N ASP A 219 3.19 7.72 -19.91
CA ASP A 219 2.51 6.65 -20.64
C ASP A 219 3.41 5.42 -20.84
N ASP A 220 4.71 5.62 -21.17
CA ASP A 220 5.66 4.52 -21.29
C ASP A 220 5.82 3.78 -19.96
N PHE A 221 5.96 4.53 -18.84
CA PHE A 221 6.09 3.92 -17.52
C PHE A 221 4.82 3.19 -17.08
N ALA A 222 3.65 3.82 -17.29
CA ALA A 222 2.38 3.18 -16.97
C ALA A 222 2.14 1.91 -17.81
N ALA A 223 2.61 1.87 -19.06
CA ALA A 223 2.52 0.69 -19.91
C ALA A 223 3.35 -0.48 -19.36
N GLU A 224 4.54 -0.21 -18.80
CA GLU A 224 5.33 -1.24 -18.12
C GLU A 224 4.60 -1.76 -16.87
N VAL A 225 4.13 -0.86 -15.99
CA VAL A 225 3.39 -1.23 -14.77
C VAL A 225 2.12 -2.03 -15.10
N ASP A 226 1.48 -1.74 -16.22
CA ASP A 226 0.24 -2.41 -16.65
C ASP A 226 0.42 -3.86 -17.10
N LYS A 227 1.64 -4.29 -17.41
CA LYS A 227 1.94 -5.70 -17.75
C LYS A 227 1.74 -6.61 -16.54
N VAL A 228 2.05 -6.11 -15.34
CA VAL A 228 2.10 -6.93 -14.13
C VAL A 228 0.71 -7.20 -13.58
N ASN A 229 0.40 -8.48 -13.41
CA ASN A 229 -0.90 -8.94 -12.90
C ASN A 229 -0.86 -9.21 -11.39
N ALA A 230 -0.29 -8.31 -10.60
CA ALA A 230 -0.34 -8.41 -9.13
C ALA A 230 -1.77 -8.16 -8.60
N GLY A 231 -2.10 -8.77 -7.46
CA GLY A 231 -3.39 -8.59 -6.80
C GLY A 231 -3.58 -7.17 -6.31
N SER A 232 -2.50 -6.56 -5.80
CA SER A 232 -2.47 -5.18 -5.35
C SER A 232 -1.12 -4.54 -5.60
N MET A 233 -1.10 -3.20 -5.72
CA MET A 233 0.11 -2.41 -5.91
C MET A 233 0.10 -1.15 -5.06
N GLY A 234 1.21 -0.91 -4.34
CA GLY A 234 1.54 0.35 -3.71
C GLY A 234 2.58 1.10 -4.54
N ILE A 235 2.32 2.34 -4.92
CA ILE A 235 3.23 3.13 -5.75
C ILE A 235 3.53 4.46 -5.06
N VAL A 236 4.81 4.76 -4.88
CA VAL A 236 5.28 6.02 -4.28
C VAL A 236 6.29 6.67 -5.23
N MET A 237 6.01 7.92 -5.61
CA MET A 237 6.82 8.66 -6.57
C MET A 237 7.30 9.98 -5.96
N GLU A 238 8.61 10.09 -5.75
CA GLU A 238 9.25 11.22 -5.05
C GLU A 238 9.72 12.33 -6.00
N GLN A 239 9.98 12.05 -7.26
CA GLN A 239 10.60 13.00 -8.17
C GLN A 239 9.73 14.24 -8.45
N CYS A 240 10.36 15.34 -8.88
CA CYS A 240 9.67 16.53 -9.36
C CYS A 240 8.58 16.19 -10.41
N PHE A 241 7.46 16.91 -10.40
CA PHE A 241 6.33 16.71 -11.31
C PHE A 241 5.64 15.35 -11.16
N SER A 242 5.91 14.61 -10.08
CA SER A 242 5.40 13.24 -9.87
C SER A 242 3.88 13.10 -9.98
N GLY A 243 3.12 14.12 -9.60
CA GLY A 243 1.66 14.14 -9.76
C GLY A 243 1.17 13.96 -11.20
N GLY A 244 2.03 14.18 -12.19
CA GLY A 244 1.71 13.91 -13.59
C GLY A 244 1.55 12.42 -13.92
N PHE A 245 2.06 11.53 -13.06
CA PHE A 245 1.91 10.08 -13.21
C PHE A 245 0.59 9.54 -12.66
N LEU A 246 -0.07 10.30 -11.76
CA LEU A 246 -1.32 9.85 -11.13
C LEU A 246 -2.39 9.40 -12.11
N PRO A 247 -2.74 10.16 -13.18
CA PRO A 247 -3.82 9.76 -14.08
C PRO A 247 -3.57 8.43 -14.81
N ALA A 248 -2.31 8.14 -15.14
CA ALA A 248 -1.94 6.93 -15.86
C ALA A 248 -1.80 5.70 -14.94
N LEU A 249 -1.32 5.92 -13.69
CA LEU A 249 -1.06 4.84 -12.73
C LEU A 249 -2.26 4.49 -11.86
N SER A 250 -3.20 5.42 -11.64
CA SER A 250 -4.35 5.20 -10.77
C SER A 250 -5.37 4.28 -11.42
N LYS A 251 -5.20 2.98 -11.20
CA LYS A 251 -6.07 1.92 -11.71
C LYS A 251 -6.57 1.02 -10.58
N LYS A 252 -7.52 0.15 -10.91
CA LYS A 252 -8.05 -0.82 -9.93
C LYS A 252 -6.91 -1.63 -9.31
N GLY A 253 -6.94 -1.80 -8.00
CA GLY A 253 -5.93 -2.53 -7.25
C GLY A 253 -4.65 -1.73 -6.97
N ARG A 254 -4.65 -0.42 -7.23
CA ARG A 254 -3.48 0.44 -7.00
C ARG A 254 -3.77 1.57 -6.03
N SER A 255 -2.78 1.83 -5.17
CA SER A 255 -2.66 3.01 -4.33
C SER A 255 -1.44 3.79 -4.79
N VAL A 256 -1.59 5.06 -5.12
CA VAL A 256 -0.52 5.89 -5.68
C VAL A 256 -0.37 7.15 -4.85
N ALA A 257 0.85 7.39 -4.35
CA ALA A 257 1.26 8.60 -3.64
C ALA A 257 2.37 9.31 -4.42
N THR A 258 2.32 10.63 -4.49
CA THR A 258 3.32 11.45 -5.18
C THR A 258 3.74 12.62 -4.30
N ALA A 259 5.01 13.01 -4.33
CA ALA A 259 5.56 14.08 -3.51
C ALA A 259 5.03 15.47 -3.88
N CYS A 260 4.64 15.68 -5.14
CA CYS A 260 4.23 17.00 -5.60
C CYS A 260 3.23 16.92 -6.76
N ARG A 261 2.63 18.05 -7.11
CA ARG A 261 1.75 18.17 -8.27
C ARG A 261 2.52 18.05 -9.59
N ALA A 262 1.77 17.90 -10.69
CA ALA A 262 2.31 17.79 -12.04
C ALA A 262 3.04 19.06 -12.55
N ASP A 263 2.86 20.18 -11.87
CA ASP A 263 3.44 21.49 -12.19
C ASP A 263 4.40 22.00 -11.11
N GLU A 264 4.77 21.15 -10.15
CA GLU A 264 5.62 21.46 -9.01
C GLU A 264 6.92 20.64 -8.99
N SER A 265 7.92 21.17 -8.31
CA SER A 265 9.13 20.42 -7.95
C SER A 265 8.97 19.79 -6.59
N SER A 266 9.53 18.60 -6.39
CA SER A 266 9.78 18.04 -5.07
C SER A 266 11.06 18.60 -4.46
N TYR A 267 11.23 18.48 -3.15
CA TYR A 267 12.30 19.13 -2.41
C TYR A 267 13.12 18.18 -1.55
N ALA A 268 14.41 18.50 -1.43
CA ALA A 268 15.27 17.87 -0.43
C ALA A 268 14.92 18.36 0.98
N ARG A 269 14.96 17.44 1.96
CA ARG A 269 14.71 17.75 3.38
C ARG A 269 15.69 18.75 3.95
N GLY A 270 16.93 18.64 3.62
CA GLY A 270 18.00 19.50 4.12
C GLY A 270 19.22 19.41 3.22
N VAL A 271 20.40 19.40 3.83
CA VAL A 271 21.65 19.35 3.08
C VAL A 271 21.89 17.91 2.61
N ASP A 272 21.31 17.56 1.47
CA ASP A 272 21.56 16.33 0.71
C ASP A 272 21.49 14.99 1.51
N THR A 273 20.59 14.92 2.50
CA THR A 273 20.41 13.69 3.27
C THR A 273 19.33 12.77 2.71
N TYR A 274 18.13 13.30 2.51
CA TYR A 274 16.94 12.63 1.96
C TYR A 274 16.09 13.64 1.20
N ASN A 275 15.17 13.18 0.38
CA ASN A 275 14.06 14.00 -0.07
C ASN A 275 12.97 14.08 1.03
N GLU A 276 12.19 15.16 1.03
CA GLU A 276 11.30 15.50 2.16
C GLU A 276 10.13 14.52 2.26
N PHE A 277 9.38 14.34 1.19
CA PHE A 277 8.18 13.51 1.21
C PHE A 277 8.49 12.06 1.57
N ILE A 278 9.47 11.43 0.87
CA ILE A 278 9.82 10.03 1.15
C ILE A 278 10.41 9.85 2.55
N TYR A 279 11.14 10.82 3.09
CA TYR A 279 11.63 10.75 4.46
C TYR A 279 10.48 10.58 5.46
N HIS A 280 9.41 11.36 5.32
CA HIS A 280 8.25 11.25 6.20
C HIS A 280 7.42 10.01 5.90
N TRP A 281 7.22 9.68 4.63
CA TRP A 281 6.46 8.49 4.25
C TRP A 281 7.10 7.20 4.78
N ILE A 282 8.42 7.06 4.61
CA ILE A 282 9.14 5.88 5.10
C ILE A 282 9.24 5.86 6.62
N SER A 283 9.33 7.03 7.27
CA SER A 283 9.29 7.12 8.73
C SER A 283 7.96 6.63 9.30
N ALA A 284 6.85 6.93 8.62
CA ALA A 284 5.52 6.46 8.99
C ALA A 284 5.44 4.92 8.99
N VAL A 285 5.79 4.28 7.87
CA VAL A 285 5.72 2.80 7.76
C VAL A 285 6.78 2.10 8.60
N ALA A 286 7.89 2.77 8.92
CA ALA A 286 8.93 2.23 9.81
C ALA A 286 8.62 2.42 11.30
N GLY A 287 7.66 3.26 11.67
CA GLY A 287 7.39 3.62 13.06
C GLY A 287 8.52 4.44 13.70
N SER A 288 9.50 4.89 12.92
CA SER A 288 10.61 5.73 13.39
C SER A 288 11.28 6.47 12.23
N THR A 289 11.86 7.63 12.53
CA THR A 289 12.70 8.34 11.56
C THR A 289 14.04 7.60 11.35
N PRO A 290 14.77 7.88 10.26
CA PRO A 290 16.13 7.36 10.06
C PRO A 290 17.10 7.64 11.22
N GLU A 291 16.87 8.72 11.98
CA GLU A 291 17.64 9.08 13.18
C GLU A 291 17.15 8.37 14.46
N GLY A 292 16.12 7.49 14.35
CA GLY A 292 15.60 6.69 15.46
C GLY A 292 14.59 7.41 16.38
N GLN A 293 13.98 8.50 15.92
CA GLN A 293 12.87 9.14 16.64
C GLN A 293 11.58 8.35 16.35
N ALA A 294 10.84 7.99 17.40
CA ALA A 294 9.58 7.27 17.24
C ALA A 294 8.55 8.09 16.46
N VAL A 295 7.85 7.42 15.56
CA VAL A 295 6.75 7.95 14.75
C VAL A 295 5.53 7.06 15.00
N ASP A 296 4.38 7.69 15.18
CA ASP A 296 3.08 7.03 15.30
C ASP A 296 2.20 7.56 14.17
N ALA A 297 2.02 6.75 13.15
CA ALA A 297 1.20 7.03 11.97
C ALA A 297 0.05 6.04 11.83
N ASP A 298 -0.12 5.10 12.76
CA ASP A 298 -1.28 4.21 12.84
C ASP A 298 -2.46 4.97 13.45
N TYR A 299 -3.15 5.75 12.60
CA TYR A 299 -4.20 6.66 13.05
C TYR A 299 -5.50 5.93 13.43
N ASN A 300 -5.73 4.76 12.88
CA ASN A 300 -6.90 3.95 13.17
C ASN A 300 -6.66 2.95 14.32
N ASN A 301 -5.41 2.82 14.79
CA ASN A 301 -4.95 1.92 15.86
C ASN A 301 -5.20 0.43 15.56
N ASP A 302 -5.07 0.02 14.29
CA ASP A 302 -5.22 -1.37 13.88
C ASP A 302 -3.91 -2.18 13.97
N GLY A 303 -2.82 -1.54 14.36
CA GLY A 303 -1.48 -2.14 14.51
C GLY A 303 -0.65 -2.13 13.24
N TYR A 304 -1.13 -1.54 12.17
CA TYR A 304 -0.45 -1.41 10.88
C TYR A 304 -0.47 0.04 10.41
N VAL A 305 0.44 0.39 9.53
CA VAL A 305 0.40 1.66 8.80
C VAL A 305 0.07 1.37 7.35
N SER A 306 -1.09 1.81 6.92
CA SER A 306 -1.56 1.67 5.54
C SER A 306 -0.87 2.68 4.62
N MET A 307 -0.97 2.45 3.30
CA MET A 307 -0.49 3.40 2.27
C MET A 307 -1.13 4.78 2.42
N LYS A 308 -2.39 4.83 2.87
CA LYS A 308 -3.10 6.10 3.09
C LYS A 308 -2.58 6.82 4.34
N GLU A 309 -2.40 6.12 5.43
CA GLU A 309 -1.88 6.69 6.68
C GLU A 309 -0.45 7.16 6.54
N ALA A 310 0.40 6.38 5.84
CA ALA A 310 1.76 6.82 5.51
C ALA A 310 1.75 8.09 4.67
N PHE A 311 0.83 8.20 3.71
CA PHE A 311 0.65 9.42 2.92
C PHE A 311 0.16 10.59 3.79
N ASP A 312 -0.85 10.38 4.62
CA ASP A 312 -1.41 11.45 5.48
C ASP A 312 -0.37 11.99 6.46
N TYR A 313 0.44 11.10 7.03
CA TYR A 313 1.56 11.50 7.86
C TYR A 313 2.59 12.31 7.07
N ALA A 314 2.98 11.83 5.88
CA ALA A 314 3.95 12.52 5.05
C ALA A 314 3.45 13.91 4.61
N GLU A 315 2.20 14.02 4.16
CA GLU A 315 1.58 15.30 3.80
C GLU A 315 1.53 16.27 4.99
N GLN A 316 1.21 15.77 6.19
CA GLN A 316 1.13 16.62 7.40
C GLN A 316 2.50 17.13 7.84
N GLU A 317 3.55 16.30 7.77
CA GLU A 317 4.89 16.63 8.25
C GLU A 317 5.76 17.31 7.18
N ASP A 318 5.35 17.29 5.92
CA ASP A 318 6.05 17.98 4.84
C ASP A 318 6.09 19.49 5.06
N SER A 319 7.29 20.00 5.19
CA SER A 319 7.55 21.41 5.46
C SER A 319 7.91 22.23 4.22
N LYS A 320 7.96 21.59 3.05
CA LYS A 320 8.41 22.20 1.81
C LYS A 320 7.25 22.83 1.01
N PRO A 321 7.57 23.72 0.07
CA PRO A 321 6.55 24.32 -0.78
C PRO A 321 6.19 23.37 -1.96
N GLU A 322 5.80 22.17 -1.64
CA GLU A 322 5.30 21.14 -2.54
C GLU A 322 3.94 20.65 -2.07
N THR A 323 3.18 20.04 -2.94
CA THR A 323 1.82 19.59 -2.63
C THR A 323 1.73 18.09 -2.92
N PRO A 324 1.93 17.24 -1.92
CA PRO A 324 1.75 15.81 -2.08
C PRO A 324 0.35 15.46 -2.58
N LEU A 325 0.25 14.44 -3.43
CA LEU A 325 -1.03 13.96 -3.93
C LEU A 325 -1.17 12.46 -3.72
N TYR A 326 -2.39 12.05 -3.46
CA TYR A 326 -2.74 10.66 -3.26
C TYR A 326 -3.96 10.27 -4.07
N GLN A 327 -3.93 9.08 -4.64
CA GLN A 327 -5.08 8.50 -5.29
C GLN A 327 -5.12 6.98 -5.15
N SER A 328 -6.27 6.46 -4.73
CA SER A 328 -6.64 5.06 -4.94
C SER A 328 -7.95 5.02 -5.72
N VAL A 329 -8.12 4.04 -6.60
CA VAL A 329 -9.30 4.01 -7.50
C VAL A 329 -10.59 3.75 -6.74
N LYS A 330 -10.49 3.14 -5.57
CA LYS A 330 -11.61 3.05 -4.64
C LYS A 330 -11.26 3.89 -3.42
N PRO A 331 -12.15 4.79 -2.94
CA PRO A 331 -11.84 5.77 -1.92
C PRO A 331 -11.16 5.20 -0.67
N HIS A 332 -11.46 3.99 -0.28
CA HIS A 332 -10.91 3.38 0.94
C HIS A 332 -9.90 2.27 0.69
N TYR A 333 -9.53 1.99 -0.56
CA TYR A 333 -8.61 0.88 -0.86
C TYR A 333 -7.24 1.04 -0.18
N GLY A 334 -6.68 2.23 -0.24
CA GLY A 334 -5.38 2.50 0.37
C GLY A 334 -5.38 2.55 1.89
N GLU A 335 -6.54 2.62 2.53
CA GLU A 335 -6.70 2.53 3.99
C GLU A 335 -6.44 1.11 4.52
N PHE A 336 -6.45 0.11 3.64
CA PHE A 336 -6.26 -1.30 3.97
C PHE A 336 -5.02 -1.91 3.31
N LEU A 337 -4.39 -1.18 2.40
CA LEU A 337 -3.21 -1.62 1.70
C LEU A 337 -1.97 -1.22 2.51
N THR A 338 -1.19 -2.17 2.92
CA THR A 338 0.08 -1.97 3.62
C THR A 338 1.25 -2.42 2.74
N LEU A 339 2.48 -2.34 3.25
CA LEU A 339 3.63 -2.95 2.58
C LEU A 339 3.63 -4.49 2.63
N TYR A 340 2.70 -5.10 3.34
CA TYR A 340 2.40 -6.55 3.22
C TYR A 340 1.30 -6.85 2.19
N GLY A 341 0.83 -5.86 1.43
CA GLY A 341 -0.35 -5.97 0.60
C GLY A 341 -1.64 -5.71 1.38
N ASP A 342 -2.74 -6.31 0.93
CA ASP A 342 -4.03 -6.15 1.59
C ASP A 342 -4.04 -6.88 2.94
N ASN A 343 -4.15 -6.16 4.04
CA ASN A 343 -4.28 -6.75 5.38
C ASN A 343 -5.64 -7.42 5.63
N LEU A 344 -6.59 -7.18 4.76
CA LEU A 344 -7.88 -7.84 4.87
C LEU A 344 -7.78 -9.27 4.37
N CYS A 345 -8.52 -10.15 5.01
CA CYS A 345 -8.75 -11.50 4.54
C CYS A 345 -9.02 -11.47 3.04
N SER A 346 -8.02 -11.84 2.26
CA SER A 346 -7.93 -11.55 0.82
C SER A 346 -9.16 -12.03 0.05
N ASP A 347 -9.75 -13.15 0.47
CA ASP A 347 -10.89 -13.77 -0.21
C ASP A 347 -12.19 -13.00 0.01
N VAL A 348 -12.45 -12.54 1.23
CA VAL A 348 -13.64 -11.73 1.54
C VAL A 348 -13.52 -10.34 0.91
N TYR A 349 -12.36 -9.71 1.06
CA TYR A 349 -12.12 -8.39 0.50
C TYR A 349 -12.19 -8.38 -1.03
N ARG A 350 -11.54 -9.32 -1.73
CA ARG A 350 -11.61 -9.43 -3.19
C ARG A 350 -13.04 -9.68 -3.67
N SER A 351 -13.80 -10.43 -2.93
CA SER A 351 -15.20 -10.72 -3.25
C SER A 351 -16.12 -9.53 -3.00
N PHE A 352 -15.83 -8.71 -1.99
CA PHE A 352 -16.64 -7.55 -1.58
C PHE A 352 -16.05 -6.20 -2.00
N GLN A 353 -14.90 -6.14 -2.64
CA GLN A 353 -14.20 -4.91 -3.08
C GLN A 353 -15.09 -3.86 -3.77
N SER A 354 -16.23 -4.25 -4.32
CA SER A 354 -17.15 -3.37 -5.03
C SER A 354 -18.19 -2.69 -4.15
N TYR A 355 -18.32 -3.07 -2.88
CA TYR A 355 -19.51 -2.80 -2.07
C TYR A 355 -19.26 -2.13 -0.73
N ILE A 356 -18.01 -2.00 -0.28
CA ILE A 356 -17.70 -1.39 1.01
C ILE A 356 -17.60 0.13 0.86
N TRP A 357 -18.66 0.79 0.41
CA TRP A 357 -18.68 2.25 0.34
C TRP A 357 -19.26 2.88 1.61
N ASP A 358 -20.20 2.20 2.26
CA ASP A 358 -20.92 2.71 3.41
C ASP A 358 -21.06 1.68 4.55
N SER A 359 -20.43 0.50 4.43
CA SER A 359 -20.59 -0.59 5.39
C SER A 359 -19.29 -1.32 5.62
N VAL A 360 -18.98 -1.63 6.85
CA VAL A 360 -17.84 -2.44 7.24
C VAL A 360 -18.31 -3.83 7.62
N ILE A 361 -17.76 -4.86 6.99
CA ILE A 361 -18.06 -6.26 7.27
C ILE A 361 -16.92 -6.84 8.10
N TYR A 362 -17.25 -7.30 9.28
CA TYR A 362 -16.31 -7.97 10.17
C TYR A 362 -16.50 -9.47 10.07
N GLY A 363 -15.48 -10.22 9.74
CA GLY A 363 -15.49 -11.68 9.66
C GLY A 363 -14.71 -12.23 8.47
N CYS A 364 -13.94 -13.26 8.71
CA CYS A 364 -13.13 -13.95 7.72
C CYS A 364 -13.57 -15.39 7.54
N ASN A 365 -13.11 -16.02 6.44
CA ASN A 365 -13.38 -17.41 6.06
C ASN A 365 -14.80 -17.70 5.54
N VAL A 366 -15.42 -16.72 4.88
CA VAL A 366 -16.63 -16.96 4.08
C VAL A 366 -16.24 -16.96 2.62
N THR A 367 -16.42 -18.09 1.96
CA THR A 367 -16.42 -18.12 0.51
C THR A 367 -17.73 -17.51 0.05
N VAL A 368 -17.70 -16.37 -0.63
CA VAL A 368 -18.90 -15.65 -1.08
C VAL A 368 -19.80 -16.52 -1.96
N SER A 369 -19.22 -17.50 -2.67
CA SER A 369 -19.95 -18.51 -3.44
C SER A 369 -20.93 -19.35 -2.62
N ASP A 370 -20.73 -19.43 -1.29
CA ASP A 370 -21.51 -20.28 -0.41
C ASP A 370 -22.62 -19.51 0.33
N ILE A 371 -22.74 -18.21 0.05
CA ILE A 371 -23.70 -17.32 0.71
C ILE A 371 -24.96 -17.15 -0.16
N THR A 372 -26.10 -17.55 0.36
CA THR A 372 -27.41 -17.17 -0.19
C THR A 372 -27.93 -15.95 0.54
N VAL A 373 -28.04 -14.84 -0.17
CA VAL A 373 -28.39 -13.55 0.42
C VAL A 373 -29.89 -13.40 0.62
N THR A 374 -30.29 -12.98 1.81
CA THR A 374 -31.70 -12.80 2.19
C THR A 374 -32.04 -11.39 2.65
N ASN A 375 -31.11 -10.43 2.54
CA ASN A 375 -31.32 -9.03 2.92
C ASN A 375 -30.92 -8.04 1.81
N ASP A 376 -31.43 -6.80 1.91
CA ASP A 376 -31.28 -5.79 0.86
C ASP A 376 -29.82 -5.33 0.65
N ALA A 377 -29.01 -5.31 1.68
CA ALA A 377 -27.61 -4.85 1.59
C ALA A 377 -26.74 -5.81 0.76
N LEU A 378 -27.06 -7.09 0.78
CA LEU A 378 -26.33 -8.10 0.03
C LEU A 378 -26.96 -8.41 -1.34
N LEU A 379 -28.22 -8.05 -1.56
CA LEU A 379 -28.90 -8.16 -2.87
C LEU A 379 -28.23 -7.30 -3.94
N GLU A 380 -27.60 -6.19 -3.56
CA GLU A 380 -26.81 -5.39 -4.49
C GLU A 380 -25.59 -6.13 -5.04
N ILE A 381 -25.06 -7.10 -4.30
CA ILE A 381 -23.96 -7.95 -4.74
C ILE A 381 -24.39 -8.87 -5.88
N GLU A 382 -25.59 -9.45 -5.80
CA GLU A 382 -26.17 -10.25 -6.87
C GLU A 382 -26.51 -9.42 -8.12
N SER A 383 -27.02 -8.17 -7.91
CA SER A 383 -27.42 -7.29 -9.02
C SER A 383 -26.26 -6.87 -9.91
N MET A 384 -25.03 -6.98 -9.44
CA MET A 384 -23.81 -6.67 -10.21
C MET A 384 -23.18 -7.89 -10.90
N GLY A 385 -23.89 -9.00 -10.97
CA GLY A 385 -23.51 -10.17 -11.77
C GLY A 385 -22.43 -11.05 -11.16
N ARG A 386 -22.30 -11.06 -9.84
CA ARG A 386 -21.48 -12.03 -9.13
C ARG A 386 -22.39 -13.07 -8.48
N THR A 387 -22.20 -14.33 -8.81
CA THR A 387 -22.80 -15.44 -8.09
C THR A 387 -22.27 -15.46 -6.68
N VAL A 388 -23.13 -15.29 -5.73
CA VAL A 388 -22.86 -15.42 -4.30
C VAL A 388 -23.17 -16.85 -3.87
#